data_c7c566bbc03e5e3c3617f8d8edc84c82
#
_entry.id   c7c566bbc03e5e3c3617f8d8edc84c82
#
_cell.length_a   1.000
_cell.length_b   1.000
_cell.length_c   1.000
_cell.angle_alpha   90.00
_cell.angle_beta   90.00
_cell.angle_gamma   90.00
#
_symmetry.space_group_name_H-M   'P 1'
#
loop_
_entity.id
_entity.type
_entity.pdbx_description
1 polymer ?
#
loop_
_entity_poly.entity_id
_entity_poly.type
_entity_poly.pdbx_seq_one_letter_code
_entity_poly.pdbx_strand_id
1 'polypeptide(L)'
;YTDISEEVAKLPQKHAELWDLFKEVRNTTDFEAFGNVLREEDQRSLFYEKLRAFARTLKVALSSIVFHQNTPQEEVERYKHDLAFFMKLRNAVQERYSDMVDYKQYEGQIQKLIDTHIESGEVQVITDLVNIFDKERFAEEVEKISGKAAKADTIASRTAKYITENMDTDPAFYKKFSQMLKETISQYEQGRIDEAEYLTQATDLMNKVLNHTDSEIPDVLKDNNAARAYFGLSLEVYKAVIRPEQGLDLTQIALDTANRIDAIIRQHIFEKGTLIVDWPLKDRLVGMMKLDIEDYLIDEVKRKYDLSMTFDDMDAIIDRAVDVAQKWFR
;
A
#
# COMPACT_ATOMS: atom_id res chain seq x y z
N TYR A 1 28.87 -23.60 -20.58
CA TYR A 1 28.94 -22.61 -21.68
C TYR A 1 27.60 -22.62 -22.39
N THR A 2 26.71 -21.72 -22.03
CA THR A 2 25.50 -21.46 -22.83
C THR A 2 26.01 -20.89 -24.14
N ASP A 3 25.65 -21.49 -25.26
CA ASP A 3 26.08 -21.01 -26.56
C ASP A 3 25.52 -19.58 -26.75
N ILE A 4 26.42 -18.61 -26.87
CA ILE A 4 26.09 -17.19 -27.06
C ILE A 4 25.16 -17.05 -28.29
N SER A 5 25.36 -17.87 -29.33
CA SER A 5 24.55 -17.87 -30.54
C SER A 5 23.08 -18.25 -30.25
N GLU A 6 22.84 -19.24 -29.38
CA GLU A 6 21.49 -19.64 -28.99
C GLU A 6 20.78 -18.56 -28.16
N GLU A 7 21.51 -17.87 -27.27
CA GLU A 7 20.92 -16.80 -26.48
C GLU A 7 20.60 -15.58 -27.36
N VAL A 8 21.49 -15.20 -28.28
CA VAL A 8 21.27 -14.11 -29.23
C VAL A 8 20.09 -14.40 -30.15
N ALA A 9 19.92 -15.66 -30.60
CA ALA A 9 18.78 -16.06 -31.43
C ALA A 9 17.42 -15.87 -30.79
N LYS A 10 17.35 -15.79 -29.45
CA LYS A 10 16.11 -15.53 -28.69
C LYS A 10 15.74 -14.06 -28.61
N LEU A 11 16.62 -13.14 -29.04
CA LEU A 11 16.40 -11.69 -28.89
C LEU A 11 15.10 -11.19 -29.56
N PRO A 12 14.80 -11.56 -30.84
CA PRO A 12 13.56 -11.13 -31.48
C PRO A 12 12.31 -11.62 -30.75
N GLN A 13 12.33 -12.85 -30.24
CA GLN A 13 11.22 -13.43 -29.49
C GLN A 13 11.00 -12.67 -28.17
N LYS A 14 12.05 -12.45 -27.39
CA LYS A 14 11.95 -11.73 -26.11
C LYS A 14 11.50 -10.28 -26.28
N HIS A 15 11.94 -9.64 -27.36
CA HIS A 15 11.49 -8.30 -27.73
C HIS A 15 9.99 -8.30 -28.08
N ALA A 16 9.53 -9.26 -28.89
CA ALA A 16 8.12 -9.38 -29.25
C ALA A 16 7.24 -9.68 -28.02
N GLU A 17 7.67 -10.60 -27.15
CA GLU A 17 6.95 -10.93 -25.92
C GLU A 17 6.79 -9.73 -24.98
N LEU A 18 7.76 -8.81 -24.95
CA LEU A 18 7.67 -7.59 -24.16
C LEU A 18 6.65 -6.61 -24.76
N TRP A 19 6.63 -6.44 -26.08
CA TRP A 19 5.64 -5.63 -26.78
C TRP A 19 4.23 -6.21 -26.73
N ASP A 20 4.08 -7.53 -26.69
CA ASP A 20 2.78 -8.22 -26.59
C ASP A 20 2.00 -7.83 -25.32
N LEU A 21 2.66 -7.44 -24.24
CA LEU A 21 2.00 -6.93 -23.05
C LEU A 21 1.19 -5.65 -23.33
N PHE A 22 1.61 -4.90 -24.34
CA PHE A 22 1.07 -3.59 -24.68
C PHE A 22 0.29 -3.57 -26.01
N LYS A 23 -0.07 -4.75 -26.53
CA LYS A 23 -0.77 -4.86 -27.83
C LYS A 23 -2.08 -4.10 -27.94
N GLU A 24 -2.70 -3.79 -26.81
CA GLU A 24 -3.96 -3.02 -26.75
C GLU A 24 -3.73 -1.50 -26.77
N VAL A 25 -2.50 -1.05 -26.55
CA VAL A 25 -2.14 0.37 -26.61
C VAL A 25 -2.06 0.80 -28.07
N ARG A 26 -3.08 1.56 -28.53
CA ARG A 26 -3.16 1.99 -29.93
C ARG A 26 -2.25 3.16 -30.25
N ASN A 27 -2.08 4.07 -29.30
CA ASN A 27 -1.21 5.25 -29.45
C ASN A 27 0.12 5.01 -28.72
N THR A 28 1.16 4.68 -29.48
CA THR A 28 2.49 4.39 -28.93
C THR A 28 3.23 5.63 -28.41
N THR A 29 2.69 6.84 -28.61
CA THR A 29 3.22 8.08 -28.04
C THR A 29 2.55 8.43 -26.70
N ASP A 30 1.48 7.73 -26.33
CA ASP A 30 0.77 7.93 -25.09
C ASP A 30 1.41 7.09 -23.96
N PHE A 31 2.38 7.69 -23.31
CA PHE A 31 3.12 7.06 -22.21
C PHE A 31 2.21 6.66 -21.04
N GLU A 32 1.14 7.42 -20.79
CA GLU A 32 0.16 7.13 -19.76
C GLU A 32 -0.64 5.84 -20.05
N ALA A 33 -0.98 5.60 -21.30
CA ALA A 33 -1.67 4.37 -21.71
C ALA A 33 -0.83 3.10 -21.38
N PHE A 34 0.50 3.19 -21.54
CA PHE A 34 1.38 2.09 -21.12
C PHE A 34 1.39 1.90 -19.60
N GLY A 35 1.42 2.98 -18.84
CA GLY A 35 1.33 2.92 -17.36
C GLY A 35 0.02 2.28 -16.89
N ASN A 36 -1.08 2.55 -17.57
CA ASN A 36 -2.41 2.00 -17.24
C ASN A 36 -2.49 0.49 -17.45
N VAL A 37 -1.83 -0.08 -18.47
CA VAL A 37 -1.73 -1.55 -18.67
C VAL A 37 -1.04 -2.21 -17.46
N LEU A 38 -0.12 -1.49 -16.81
CA LEU A 38 0.66 -1.99 -15.69
C LEU A 38 0.05 -1.64 -14.31
N ARG A 39 -1.25 -1.36 -14.23
CA ARG A 39 -1.94 -1.01 -12.98
C ARG A 39 -1.97 -2.19 -12.00
N GLU A 40 -2.23 -3.41 -12.50
CA GLU A 40 -2.28 -4.62 -11.71
C GLU A 40 -0.88 -5.13 -11.36
N GLU A 41 -0.68 -5.59 -10.11
CA GLU A 41 0.62 -6.05 -9.61
C GLU A 41 1.18 -7.24 -10.41
N ASP A 42 0.31 -8.18 -10.80
CA ASP A 42 0.68 -9.33 -11.62
C ASP A 42 1.21 -8.89 -13.00
N GLN A 43 0.58 -7.89 -13.61
CA GLN A 43 1.02 -7.32 -14.90
C GLN A 43 2.37 -6.61 -14.75
N ARG A 44 2.58 -5.88 -13.67
CA ARG A 44 3.88 -5.25 -13.37
C ARG A 44 4.98 -6.29 -13.18
N SER A 45 4.71 -7.32 -12.40
CA SER A 45 5.67 -8.40 -12.14
C SER A 45 6.07 -9.11 -13.44
N LEU A 46 5.10 -9.42 -14.30
CA LEU A 46 5.34 -10.01 -15.62
C LEU A 46 6.14 -9.07 -16.53
N PHE A 47 5.82 -7.78 -16.53
CA PHE A 47 6.57 -6.77 -17.29
C PHE A 47 8.03 -6.69 -16.82
N TYR A 48 8.28 -6.65 -15.52
CA TYR A 48 9.64 -6.59 -14.97
C TYR A 48 10.45 -7.85 -15.33
N GLU A 49 9.84 -9.02 -15.30
CA GLU A 49 10.47 -10.28 -15.70
C GLU A 49 10.88 -10.26 -17.18
N LYS A 50 9.94 -9.90 -18.07
CA LYS A 50 10.18 -9.85 -19.51
C LYS A 50 11.18 -8.78 -19.90
N LEU A 51 11.13 -7.62 -19.29
CA LEU A 51 12.11 -6.54 -19.51
C LEU A 51 13.52 -6.98 -19.11
N ARG A 52 13.66 -7.66 -17.98
CA ARG A 52 14.93 -8.21 -17.52
C ARG A 52 15.48 -9.24 -18.50
N ALA A 53 14.62 -10.16 -18.98
CA ALA A 53 15.01 -11.17 -19.93
C ALA A 53 15.48 -10.56 -21.25
N PHE A 54 14.76 -9.57 -21.76
CA PHE A 54 15.14 -8.81 -22.98
C PHE A 54 16.45 -8.06 -22.79
N ALA A 55 16.60 -7.28 -21.73
CA ALA A 55 17.81 -6.50 -21.46
C ALA A 55 19.06 -7.39 -21.33
N ARG A 56 18.94 -8.55 -20.66
CA ARG A 56 20.03 -9.51 -20.52
C ARG A 56 20.46 -10.07 -21.88
N THR A 57 19.52 -10.47 -22.72
CA THR A 57 19.81 -11.02 -24.04
C THR A 57 20.37 -9.95 -24.97
N LEU A 58 19.84 -8.73 -24.93
CA LEU A 58 20.38 -7.60 -25.72
C LEU A 58 21.82 -7.28 -25.31
N LYS A 59 22.15 -7.32 -24.01
CA LYS A 59 23.53 -7.14 -23.54
C LYS A 59 24.49 -8.17 -24.16
N VAL A 60 24.07 -9.44 -24.21
CA VAL A 60 24.88 -10.50 -24.84
C VAL A 60 24.99 -10.26 -26.32
N ALA A 61 23.91 -9.89 -27.01
CA ALA A 61 23.90 -9.61 -28.45
C ALA A 61 24.82 -8.44 -28.80
N LEU A 62 24.76 -7.32 -28.08
CA LEU A 62 25.60 -6.14 -28.33
C LEU A 62 27.10 -6.39 -28.12
N SER A 63 27.47 -7.42 -27.37
CA SER A 63 28.88 -7.85 -27.23
C SER A 63 29.33 -8.83 -28.30
N SER A 64 28.43 -9.29 -29.19
CA SER A 64 28.72 -10.28 -30.24
C SER A 64 29.02 -9.61 -31.57
N ILE A 65 30.22 -9.85 -32.12
CA ILE A 65 30.59 -9.39 -33.45
C ILE A 65 29.66 -10.00 -34.52
N VAL A 66 29.30 -11.27 -34.36
CA VAL A 66 28.41 -11.99 -35.29
C VAL A 66 27.01 -11.37 -35.33
N PHE A 67 26.51 -10.90 -34.22
CA PHE A 67 25.24 -10.19 -34.16
C PHE A 67 25.26 -8.90 -34.98
N HIS A 68 26.30 -8.07 -34.83
CA HIS A 68 26.45 -6.83 -35.61
C HIS A 68 26.67 -7.07 -37.11
N GLN A 69 27.26 -8.18 -37.49
CA GLN A 69 27.42 -8.53 -38.90
C GLN A 69 26.14 -9.03 -39.56
N ASN A 70 25.27 -9.70 -38.80
CA ASN A 70 24.06 -10.35 -39.30
C ASN A 70 22.77 -9.59 -39.08
N THR A 71 22.78 -8.55 -38.25
CA THR A 71 21.59 -7.74 -37.90
C THR A 71 21.69 -6.36 -38.51
N PRO A 72 20.69 -5.89 -39.26
CA PRO A 72 20.65 -4.53 -39.79
C PRO A 72 20.82 -3.48 -38.69
N GLN A 73 21.58 -2.43 -38.95
CA GLN A 73 21.85 -1.38 -37.97
C GLN A 73 20.55 -0.74 -37.45
N GLU A 74 19.55 -0.55 -38.32
CA GLU A 74 18.23 -0.02 -37.91
C GLU A 74 17.54 -0.89 -36.88
N GLU A 75 17.70 -2.20 -36.99
CA GLU A 75 17.14 -3.15 -36.02
C GLU A 75 17.89 -3.12 -34.69
N VAL A 76 19.19 -2.98 -34.73
CA VAL A 76 20.01 -2.80 -33.50
C VAL A 76 19.60 -1.52 -32.78
N GLU A 77 19.47 -0.42 -33.53
CA GLU A 77 19.03 0.87 -32.92
C GLU A 77 17.60 0.78 -32.37
N ARG A 78 16.69 0.07 -33.03
CA ARG A 78 15.34 -0.17 -32.52
C ARG A 78 15.38 -0.91 -31.19
N TYR A 79 16.16 -1.98 -31.04
CA TYR A 79 16.27 -2.70 -29.75
C TYR A 79 16.82 -1.80 -28.64
N LYS A 80 17.79 -0.94 -28.93
CA LYS A 80 18.35 0.01 -27.97
C LYS A 80 17.31 1.06 -27.55
N HIS A 81 16.62 1.66 -28.53
CA HIS A 81 15.57 2.64 -28.29
C HIS A 81 14.45 2.05 -27.44
N ASP A 82 13.99 0.84 -27.76
CA ASP A 82 12.91 0.20 -27.04
C ASP A 82 13.33 -0.19 -25.62
N LEU A 83 14.60 -0.60 -25.41
CA LEU A 83 15.12 -0.81 -24.06
C LEU A 83 15.06 0.49 -23.23
N ALA A 84 15.52 1.59 -23.79
CA ALA A 84 15.48 2.89 -23.11
C ALA A 84 14.04 3.33 -22.77
N PHE A 85 13.11 3.14 -23.70
CA PHE A 85 11.68 3.41 -23.50
C PHE A 85 11.11 2.56 -22.35
N PHE A 86 11.32 1.24 -22.36
CA PHE A 86 10.80 0.36 -21.32
C PHE A 86 11.46 0.57 -19.96
N MET A 87 12.72 0.97 -19.91
CA MET A 87 13.38 1.35 -18.66
C MET A 87 12.77 2.63 -18.07
N LYS A 88 12.48 3.63 -18.91
CA LYS A 88 11.77 4.83 -18.48
C LYS A 88 10.37 4.49 -17.96
N LEU A 89 9.64 3.62 -18.66
CA LEU A 89 8.32 3.15 -18.23
C LEU A 89 8.41 2.40 -16.89
N ARG A 90 9.38 1.50 -16.74
CA ARG A 90 9.62 0.77 -15.49
C ARG A 90 9.81 1.74 -14.31
N ASN A 91 10.68 2.73 -14.47
CA ASN A 91 10.97 3.69 -13.41
C ASN A 91 9.72 4.48 -13.02
N ALA A 92 8.95 4.97 -13.99
CA ALA A 92 7.71 5.70 -13.74
C ALA A 92 6.65 4.83 -13.02
N VAL A 93 6.54 3.56 -13.42
CA VAL A 93 5.60 2.61 -12.80
C VAL A 93 6.03 2.22 -11.40
N GLN A 94 7.33 1.96 -11.17
CA GLN A 94 7.84 1.69 -9.82
C GLN A 94 7.60 2.87 -8.87
N GLU A 95 7.81 4.08 -9.33
CA GLU A 95 7.54 5.30 -8.56
C GLU A 95 6.05 5.43 -8.24
N ARG A 96 5.16 5.27 -9.25
CA ARG A 96 3.72 5.38 -9.09
C ARG A 96 3.15 4.38 -8.08
N TYR A 97 3.56 3.13 -8.16
CA TYR A 97 2.99 2.04 -7.35
C TYR A 97 3.84 1.67 -6.13
N SER A 98 4.94 2.35 -5.90
CA SER A 98 5.88 2.07 -4.79
C SER A 98 6.35 0.63 -4.74
N ASP A 99 6.52 0.01 -5.90
CA ASP A 99 6.97 -1.37 -5.99
C ASP A 99 8.40 -1.50 -5.44
N MET A 100 8.54 -2.17 -4.31
CA MET A 100 9.82 -2.53 -3.73
C MET A 100 10.31 -3.84 -4.37
N VAL A 101 10.87 -3.75 -5.55
CA VAL A 101 11.50 -4.91 -6.17
C VAL A 101 13.00 -4.83 -5.91
N ASP A 102 13.56 -5.81 -5.21
CA ASP A 102 14.99 -5.90 -4.94
C ASP A 102 15.78 -6.29 -6.20
N TYR A 103 16.02 -5.31 -7.07
CA TYR A 103 16.79 -5.47 -8.30
C TYR A 103 18.20 -4.89 -8.22
N LYS A 104 18.69 -4.53 -7.04
CA LYS A 104 19.98 -3.86 -6.85
C LYS A 104 21.16 -4.53 -7.59
N GLN A 105 21.13 -5.85 -7.72
CA GLN A 105 22.19 -6.58 -8.45
C GLN A 105 22.14 -6.41 -9.97
N TYR A 106 20.96 -6.19 -10.55
CA TYR A 106 20.77 -6.08 -12.00
C TYR A 106 20.68 -4.64 -12.49
N GLU A 107 20.24 -3.73 -11.64
CA GLU A 107 20.04 -2.33 -11.99
C GLU A 107 21.32 -1.65 -12.45
N GLY A 108 22.43 -1.87 -11.73
CA GLY A 108 23.74 -1.37 -12.12
C GLY A 108 24.26 -1.95 -13.44
N GLN A 109 23.90 -3.18 -13.78
CA GLN A 109 24.30 -3.81 -15.04
C GLN A 109 23.49 -3.29 -16.23
N ILE A 110 22.18 -3.08 -16.02
CA ILE A 110 21.30 -2.51 -17.06
C ILE A 110 21.62 -1.02 -17.25
N GLN A 111 21.84 -0.27 -16.18
CA GLN A 111 22.25 1.13 -16.27
C GLN A 111 23.57 1.27 -17.04
N LYS A 112 24.57 0.43 -16.74
CA LYS A 112 25.83 0.41 -17.47
C LYS A 112 25.66 0.05 -18.95
N LEU A 113 24.70 -0.83 -19.27
CA LEU A 113 24.36 -1.15 -20.65
C LEU A 113 23.79 0.06 -21.39
N ILE A 114 22.87 0.78 -20.74
CA ILE A 114 22.26 2.01 -21.26
C ILE A 114 23.35 3.07 -21.48
N ASP A 115 24.14 3.35 -20.46
CA ASP A 115 25.20 4.37 -20.50
C ASP A 115 26.29 4.08 -21.56
N THR A 116 26.54 2.79 -21.84
CA THR A 116 27.59 2.38 -22.79
C THR A 116 27.10 2.34 -24.23
N HIS A 117 25.83 1.99 -24.48
CA HIS A 117 25.33 1.66 -25.81
C HIS A 117 24.17 2.52 -26.28
N ILE A 118 23.59 3.33 -25.41
CA ILE A 118 22.42 4.15 -25.69
C ILE A 118 22.78 5.61 -25.39
N GLU A 119 22.77 6.47 -26.40
CA GLU A 119 22.93 7.91 -26.17
C GLU A 119 21.75 8.42 -25.34
N SER A 120 22.04 9.00 -24.18
CA SER A 120 21.06 9.49 -23.24
C SER A 120 20.34 10.73 -23.81
N GLY A 121 19.17 10.51 -24.35
CA GLY A 121 18.15 11.58 -24.33
C GLY A 121 17.76 11.81 -22.87
N GLU A 122 17.60 13.08 -22.47
CA GLU A 122 17.38 13.57 -21.11
C GLU A 122 16.86 12.52 -20.13
N VAL A 123 17.74 12.08 -19.23
CA VAL A 123 17.37 11.28 -18.05
C VAL A 123 16.56 12.19 -17.15
N GLN A 124 15.25 12.00 -17.10
CA GLN A 124 14.47 12.61 -16.03
C GLN A 124 14.96 12.02 -14.71
N VAL A 125 15.37 12.91 -13.82
CA VAL A 125 15.83 12.58 -12.47
C VAL A 125 14.78 11.69 -11.81
N ILE A 126 15.20 10.50 -11.36
CA ILE A 126 14.36 9.62 -10.53
C ILE A 126 14.13 10.38 -9.24
N THR A 127 12.88 10.72 -8.96
CA THR A 127 12.51 11.36 -7.70
C THR A 127 12.59 10.33 -6.59
N ASP A 128 13.18 10.70 -5.46
CA ASP A 128 13.25 9.84 -4.27
C ASP A 128 11.85 9.41 -3.82
N LEU A 129 11.74 8.19 -3.31
CA LEU A 129 10.53 7.66 -2.68
C LEU A 129 10.22 8.46 -1.41
N VAL A 130 9.47 9.54 -1.54
CA VAL A 130 9.11 10.40 -0.42
C VAL A 130 7.93 9.79 0.35
N ASN A 131 8.08 9.72 1.68
CA ASN A 131 7.00 9.26 2.55
C ASN A 131 5.88 10.32 2.58
N ILE A 132 4.60 9.87 2.56
CA ILE A 132 3.42 10.77 2.62
C ILE A 132 3.36 11.62 3.89
N PHE A 133 4.11 11.28 4.93
CA PHE A 133 4.25 12.10 6.14
C PHE A 133 5.03 13.38 5.93
N ASP A 134 5.99 13.40 5.02
CA ASP A 134 6.64 14.62 4.60
C ASP A 134 5.73 15.32 3.58
N LYS A 135 4.67 15.96 4.11
CA LYS A 135 3.59 16.55 3.29
C LYS A 135 4.09 17.52 2.24
N GLU A 136 5.11 18.30 2.56
CA GLU A 136 5.66 19.31 1.63
C GLU A 136 6.41 18.62 0.48
N ARG A 137 7.34 17.74 0.80
CA ARG A 137 8.09 16.98 -0.20
C ARG A 137 7.19 16.06 -1.03
N PHE A 138 6.21 15.40 -0.40
CA PHE A 138 5.26 14.55 -1.12
C PHE A 138 4.41 15.37 -2.10
N ALA A 139 3.90 16.53 -1.69
CA ALA A 139 3.15 17.41 -2.57
C ALA A 139 4.01 17.90 -3.75
N GLU A 140 5.27 18.29 -3.51
CA GLU A 140 6.21 18.67 -4.56
C GLU A 140 6.47 17.53 -5.56
N GLU A 141 6.62 16.29 -5.08
CA GLU A 141 6.83 15.12 -5.93
C GLU A 141 5.58 14.80 -6.77
N VAL A 142 4.39 14.83 -6.15
CA VAL A 142 3.13 14.63 -6.88
C VAL A 142 2.92 15.70 -7.96
N GLU A 143 3.33 16.96 -7.72
CA GLU A 143 3.21 18.03 -8.72
C GLU A 143 4.10 17.81 -9.96
N LYS A 144 5.22 17.11 -9.82
CA LYS A 144 6.11 16.76 -10.95
C LYS A 144 5.50 15.70 -11.88
N ILE A 145 4.52 14.93 -11.40
CA ILE A 145 3.88 13.86 -12.17
C ILE A 145 2.97 14.47 -13.23
N SER A 146 3.07 14.00 -14.47
CA SER A 146 2.21 14.44 -15.57
C SER A 146 0.92 13.61 -15.59
N GLY A 147 -0.23 14.29 -15.68
CA GLY A 147 -1.55 13.65 -15.76
C GLY A 147 -2.24 13.45 -14.41
N LYS A 148 -3.56 13.69 -14.39
CA LYS A 148 -4.37 13.57 -13.16
C LYS A 148 -4.49 12.14 -12.68
N ALA A 149 -4.68 11.19 -13.59
CA ALA A 149 -4.74 9.77 -13.26
C ALA A 149 -3.45 9.27 -12.63
N ALA A 150 -2.28 9.63 -13.18
CA ALA A 150 -0.99 9.26 -12.64
C ALA A 150 -0.75 9.84 -11.23
N LYS A 151 -1.14 11.11 -11.00
CA LYS A 151 -1.13 11.73 -9.67
C LYS A 151 -2.00 10.96 -8.68
N ALA A 152 -3.24 10.65 -9.09
CA ALA A 152 -4.20 9.92 -8.26
C ALA A 152 -3.71 8.50 -7.91
N ASP A 153 -3.17 7.75 -8.87
CA ASP A 153 -2.61 6.42 -8.65
C ASP A 153 -1.43 6.46 -7.68
N THR A 154 -0.55 7.47 -7.79
CA THR A 154 0.58 7.67 -6.88
C THR A 154 0.09 7.94 -5.45
N ILE A 155 -0.87 8.84 -5.29
CA ILE A 155 -1.47 9.14 -3.98
C ILE A 155 -2.15 7.91 -3.40
N ALA A 156 -2.96 7.20 -4.19
CA ALA A 156 -3.67 6.00 -3.77
C ALA A 156 -2.69 4.88 -3.33
N SER A 157 -1.66 4.62 -4.12
CA SER A 157 -0.64 3.61 -3.82
C SER A 157 0.13 3.93 -2.54
N ARG A 158 0.56 5.18 -2.35
CA ARG A 158 1.25 5.61 -1.13
C ARG A 158 0.36 5.54 0.10
N THR A 159 -0.92 5.91 -0.06
CA THR A 159 -1.91 5.79 1.01
C THR A 159 -2.17 4.34 1.37
N ALA A 160 -2.31 3.45 0.40
CA ALA A 160 -2.46 2.01 0.63
C ALA A 160 -1.27 1.41 1.38
N LYS A 161 -0.04 1.79 1.00
CA LYS A 161 1.17 1.36 1.70
C LYS A 161 1.16 1.83 3.16
N TYR A 162 0.87 3.10 3.39
CA TYR A 162 0.78 3.65 4.74
C TYR A 162 -0.27 2.94 5.60
N ILE A 163 -1.46 2.70 5.05
CA ILE A 163 -2.52 1.92 5.71
C ILE A 163 -2.01 0.54 6.10
N THR A 164 -1.31 -0.15 5.20
CA THR A 164 -0.79 -1.50 5.45
C THR A 164 0.25 -1.51 6.57
N GLU A 165 1.19 -0.55 6.55
CA GLU A 165 2.26 -0.44 7.55
C GLU A 165 1.73 -0.09 8.95
N ASN A 166 0.57 0.56 9.04
CA ASN A 166 -0.03 0.99 10.30
C ASN A 166 -1.27 0.19 10.71
N MET A 167 -1.63 -0.85 9.96
CA MET A 167 -2.85 -1.64 10.17
C MET A 167 -3.02 -2.12 11.61
N ASP A 168 -1.93 -2.50 12.26
CA ASP A 168 -1.95 -3.04 13.62
C ASP A 168 -2.16 -1.98 14.71
N THR A 169 -2.00 -0.70 14.39
CA THR A 169 -2.12 0.40 15.37
C THR A 169 -3.57 0.85 15.58
N ASP A 170 -4.39 0.73 14.53
CA ASP A 170 -5.84 0.97 14.56
C ASP A 170 -6.53 0.16 13.45
N PRO A 171 -6.75 -1.15 13.68
CA PRO A 171 -7.24 -2.06 12.64
C PRO A 171 -8.61 -1.67 12.07
N ALA A 172 -9.53 -1.17 12.88
CA ALA A 172 -10.87 -0.80 12.44
C ALA A 172 -10.83 0.41 11.49
N PHE A 173 -10.08 1.45 11.87
CA PHE A 173 -9.87 2.65 11.07
C PHE A 173 -9.21 2.31 9.72
N TYR A 174 -8.05 1.65 9.76
CA TYR A 174 -7.29 1.37 8.55
C TYR A 174 -7.99 0.37 7.60
N LYS A 175 -8.72 -0.60 8.13
CA LYS A 175 -9.56 -1.50 7.33
C LYS A 175 -10.65 -0.74 6.58
N LYS A 176 -11.35 0.19 7.26
CA LYS A 176 -12.36 1.06 6.65
C LYS A 176 -11.78 1.90 5.52
N PHE A 177 -10.66 2.59 5.74
CA PHE A 177 -10.02 3.42 4.73
C PHE A 177 -9.38 2.62 3.60
N SER A 178 -8.87 1.42 3.86
CA SER A 178 -8.44 0.47 2.81
C SER A 178 -9.59 0.10 1.88
N GLN A 179 -10.76 -0.18 2.44
CA GLN A 179 -11.96 -0.49 1.66
C GLN A 179 -12.42 0.71 0.81
N MET A 180 -12.50 1.90 1.41
CA MET A 180 -12.88 3.13 0.70
C MET A 180 -11.91 3.43 -0.46
N LEU A 181 -10.61 3.25 -0.25
CA LEU A 181 -9.59 3.46 -1.28
C LEU A 181 -9.76 2.47 -2.44
N LYS A 182 -9.99 1.19 -2.14
CA LYS A 182 -10.28 0.17 -3.17
C LYS A 182 -11.54 0.49 -3.97
N GLU A 183 -12.59 0.95 -3.30
CA GLU A 183 -13.83 1.36 -3.96
C GLU A 183 -13.62 2.56 -4.88
N THR A 184 -12.86 3.56 -4.46
CA THR A 184 -12.52 4.74 -5.28
C THR A 184 -11.73 4.33 -6.53
N ILE A 185 -10.72 3.47 -6.39
CA ILE A 185 -9.94 2.93 -7.51
C ILE A 185 -10.89 2.17 -8.48
N SER A 186 -11.72 1.27 -7.94
CA SER A 186 -12.66 0.48 -8.75
C SER A 186 -13.68 1.35 -9.50
N GLN A 187 -14.18 2.42 -8.89
CA GLN A 187 -15.08 3.37 -9.57
C GLN A 187 -14.41 4.05 -10.75
N TYR A 188 -13.16 4.45 -10.60
CA TYR A 188 -12.38 5.02 -11.70
C TYR A 188 -12.12 3.99 -12.81
N GLU A 189 -11.70 2.78 -12.49
CA GLU A 189 -11.46 1.70 -13.45
C GLU A 189 -12.71 1.33 -14.25
N GLN A 190 -13.89 1.41 -13.62
CA GLN A 190 -15.19 1.17 -14.26
C GLN A 190 -15.73 2.39 -15.02
N GLY A 191 -14.98 3.48 -15.06
CA GLY A 191 -15.41 4.72 -15.72
C GLY A 191 -16.60 5.41 -15.06
N ARG A 192 -16.85 5.16 -13.77
CA ARG A 192 -17.94 5.80 -13.01
C ARG A 192 -17.59 7.17 -12.51
N ILE A 193 -16.30 7.44 -12.32
CA ILE A 193 -15.72 8.75 -11.99
C ILE A 193 -14.63 9.09 -12.99
N ASP A 194 -14.40 10.37 -13.25
CA ASP A 194 -13.35 10.85 -14.12
C ASP A 194 -12.00 11.03 -13.38
N GLU A 195 -10.93 11.34 -14.12
CA GLU A 195 -9.59 11.54 -13.56
C GLU A 195 -9.51 12.66 -12.52
N ALA A 196 -10.31 13.72 -12.68
CA ALA A 196 -10.31 14.85 -11.75
C ALA A 196 -11.00 14.47 -10.44
N GLU A 197 -12.09 13.73 -10.53
CA GLU A 197 -12.81 13.23 -9.38
C GLU A 197 -12.00 12.15 -8.63
N TYR A 198 -11.34 11.26 -9.39
CA TYR A 198 -10.44 10.26 -8.81
C TYR A 198 -9.29 10.92 -8.03
N LEU A 199 -8.63 11.92 -8.60
CA LEU A 199 -7.57 12.66 -7.91
C LEU A 199 -8.09 13.35 -6.64
N THR A 200 -9.26 13.94 -6.70
CA THR A 200 -9.89 14.62 -5.55
C THR A 200 -10.19 13.63 -4.43
N GLN A 201 -10.83 12.50 -4.75
CA GLN A 201 -11.19 11.49 -3.76
C GLN A 201 -9.95 10.80 -3.15
N ALA A 202 -8.94 10.48 -3.96
CA ALA A 202 -7.69 9.89 -3.46
C ALA A 202 -6.96 10.85 -2.53
N THR A 203 -6.92 12.15 -2.86
CA THR A 203 -6.31 13.18 -2.02
C THR A 203 -7.08 13.37 -0.70
N ASP A 204 -8.40 13.36 -0.73
CA ASP A 204 -9.23 13.47 0.48
C ASP A 204 -9.03 12.27 1.41
N LEU A 205 -9.02 11.04 0.87
CA LEU A 205 -8.75 9.83 1.62
C LEU A 205 -7.35 9.85 2.24
N MET A 206 -6.33 10.25 1.50
CA MET A 206 -4.98 10.42 2.03
C MET A 206 -4.95 11.39 3.21
N ASN A 207 -5.58 12.55 3.08
CA ASN A 207 -5.63 13.55 4.15
C ASN A 207 -6.36 13.03 5.40
N LYS A 208 -7.46 12.30 5.24
CA LYS A 208 -8.18 11.67 6.35
C LYS A 208 -7.32 10.63 7.05
N VAL A 209 -6.62 9.80 6.29
CA VAL A 209 -5.71 8.78 6.83
C VAL A 209 -4.54 9.42 7.58
N LEU A 210 -3.89 10.43 7.00
CA LEU A 210 -2.75 11.12 7.63
C LEU A 210 -3.11 11.89 8.90
N ASN A 211 -4.30 12.51 8.91
CA ASN A 211 -4.78 13.27 10.06
C ASN A 211 -5.56 12.38 11.04
N HIS A 212 -5.72 11.10 10.74
CA HIS A 212 -6.51 10.12 11.49
C HIS A 212 -7.92 10.64 11.77
N THR A 213 -8.58 11.21 10.75
CA THR A 213 -9.90 11.85 10.89
C THR A 213 -10.98 10.97 10.29
N ASP A 214 -12.01 10.70 11.08
CA ASP A 214 -13.23 10.03 10.67
C ASP A 214 -14.41 10.68 11.39
N SER A 215 -15.52 10.88 10.66
CA SER A 215 -16.75 11.47 11.22
C SER A 215 -17.42 10.61 12.29
N GLU A 216 -17.09 9.32 12.36
CA GLU A 216 -17.63 8.42 13.38
C GLU A 216 -16.84 8.45 14.69
N ILE A 217 -15.61 9.00 14.68
CA ILE A 217 -14.76 9.06 15.88
C ILE A 217 -15.13 10.28 16.71
N PRO A 218 -15.53 10.10 18.00
CA PRO A 218 -15.81 11.21 18.90
C PRO A 218 -14.60 12.11 19.13
N ASP A 219 -14.83 13.42 19.12
CA ASP A 219 -13.78 14.43 19.33
C ASP A 219 -12.99 14.25 20.62
N VAL A 220 -13.62 13.72 21.65
CA VAL A 220 -12.99 13.48 22.96
C VAL A 220 -11.86 12.44 22.92
N LEU A 221 -11.78 11.65 21.85
CA LEU A 221 -10.73 10.64 21.67
C LEU A 221 -9.56 11.14 20.81
N LYS A 222 -9.58 12.38 20.32
CA LYS A 222 -8.57 12.90 19.37
C LYS A 222 -7.13 12.77 19.87
N ASP A 223 -6.92 12.96 21.17
CA ASP A 223 -5.58 12.96 21.77
C ASP A 223 -5.20 11.60 22.40
N ASN A 224 -6.05 10.57 22.28
CA ASN A 224 -5.79 9.24 22.81
C ASN A 224 -5.87 8.19 21.70
N ASN A 225 -4.73 7.92 21.04
CA ASN A 225 -4.63 7.00 19.92
C ASN A 225 -5.08 5.58 20.26
N ALA A 226 -4.73 5.07 21.44
CA ALA A 226 -5.12 3.73 21.87
C ALA A 226 -6.63 3.65 22.10
N ALA A 227 -7.21 4.62 22.79
CA ALA A 227 -8.66 4.65 23.02
C ALA A 227 -9.46 4.80 21.71
N ARG A 228 -8.94 5.55 20.71
CA ARG A 228 -9.55 5.59 19.37
C ARG A 228 -9.63 4.21 18.73
N ALA A 229 -8.52 3.47 18.77
CA ALA A 229 -8.49 2.11 18.24
C ALA A 229 -9.48 1.19 18.98
N TYR A 230 -9.54 1.26 20.33
CA TYR A 230 -10.52 0.49 21.12
C TYR A 230 -11.96 0.87 20.79
N PHE A 231 -12.22 2.15 20.53
CA PHE A 231 -13.54 2.62 20.09
C PHE A 231 -13.94 1.98 18.75
N GLY A 232 -13.05 2.01 17.76
CA GLY A 232 -13.28 1.42 16.44
C GLY A 232 -13.55 -0.09 16.51
N LEU A 233 -12.74 -0.81 17.30
CA LEU A 233 -12.91 -2.24 17.53
C LEU A 233 -14.26 -2.58 18.16
N SER A 234 -14.63 -1.86 19.22
CA SER A 234 -15.89 -2.06 19.95
C SER A 234 -17.09 -1.73 19.07
N LEU A 235 -17.03 -0.61 18.34
CA LEU A 235 -18.09 -0.18 17.43
C LEU A 235 -18.32 -1.19 16.30
N GLU A 236 -17.25 -1.78 15.73
CA GLU A 236 -17.34 -2.83 14.70
C GLU A 236 -18.15 -4.03 15.20
N VAL A 237 -17.82 -4.53 16.42
CA VAL A 237 -18.55 -5.65 17.03
C VAL A 237 -19.98 -5.27 17.39
N TYR A 238 -20.20 -4.09 17.97
CA TYR A 238 -21.54 -3.67 18.36
C TYR A 238 -22.47 -3.45 17.15
N LYS A 239 -21.96 -2.95 16.04
CA LYS A 239 -22.73 -2.88 14.77
C LYS A 239 -23.18 -4.25 14.25
N ALA A 240 -22.44 -5.30 14.59
CA ALA A 240 -22.79 -6.67 14.19
C ALA A 240 -23.83 -7.33 15.13
N VAL A 241 -23.78 -7.05 16.43
CA VAL A 241 -24.62 -7.73 17.44
C VAL A 241 -25.83 -6.93 17.90
N ILE A 242 -25.80 -5.59 17.78
CA ILE A 242 -26.90 -4.71 18.21
C ILE A 242 -27.79 -4.37 17.00
N ARG A 243 -29.08 -4.63 17.14
CA ARG A 243 -30.05 -4.34 16.08
C ARG A 243 -30.57 -2.90 16.19
N PRO A 244 -30.83 -2.21 15.06
CA PRO A 244 -31.34 -0.84 15.05
C PRO A 244 -32.61 -0.65 15.87
N GLU A 245 -33.47 -1.67 15.94
CA GLU A 245 -34.75 -1.63 16.65
C GLU A 245 -34.60 -1.51 18.18
N GLN A 246 -33.41 -1.81 18.73
CA GLN A 246 -33.13 -1.68 20.16
C GLN A 246 -33.01 -0.21 20.60
N GLY A 247 -32.85 0.75 19.66
CA GLY A 247 -32.77 2.18 19.94
C GLY A 247 -31.57 2.59 20.81
N LEU A 248 -30.51 1.78 20.84
CA LEU A 248 -29.31 2.04 21.64
C LEU A 248 -28.34 2.97 20.90
N ASP A 249 -27.72 3.86 21.63
CA ASP A 249 -26.64 4.71 21.11
C ASP A 249 -25.33 3.92 21.08
N LEU A 250 -25.08 3.27 19.93
CA LEU A 250 -23.87 2.48 19.69
C LEU A 250 -22.59 3.28 19.86
N THR A 251 -22.59 4.54 19.46
CA THR A 251 -21.44 5.44 19.56
C THR A 251 -21.10 5.70 21.02
N GLN A 252 -22.11 5.97 21.86
CA GLN A 252 -21.89 6.19 23.29
C GLN A 252 -21.43 4.91 24.00
N ILE A 253 -22.02 3.75 23.67
CA ILE A 253 -21.61 2.46 24.25
C ILE A 253 -20.16 2.12 23.88
N ALA A 254 -19.78 2.33 22.60
CA ALA A 254 -18.40 2.10 22.15
C ALA A 254 -17.40 3.08 22.77
N LEU A 255 -17.81 4.34 22.98
CA LEU A 255 -16.99 5.36 23.65
C LEU A 255 -16.72 5.00 25.11
N ASP A 256 -17.77 4.61 25.86
CA ASP A 256 -17.64 4.19 27.26
C ASP A 256 -16.75 2.93 27.36
N THR A 257 -16.93 1.98 26.43
CA THR A 257 -16.11 0.77 26.34
C THR A 257 -14.65 1.09 26.06
N ALA A 258 -14.38 1.96 25.11
CA ALA A 258 -13.01 2.35 24.76
C ALA A 258 -12.28 3.00 25.93
N ASN A 259 -12.93 3.93 26.62
CA ASN A 259 -12.37 4.59 27.80
C ASN A 259 -12.12 3.60 28.95
N ARG A 260 -13.02 2.64 29.12
CA ARG A 260 -12.87 1.63 30.17
C ARG A 260 -11.76 0.64 29.86
N ILE A 261 -11.65 0.17 28.61
CA ILE A 261 -10.55 -0.70 28.16
C ILE A 261 -9.21 0.03 28.33
N ASP A 262 -9.09 1.28 27.91
CA ASP A 262 -7.85 2.08 28.09
C ASP A 262 -7.46 2.20 29.58
N ALA A 263 -8.44 2.45 30.43
CA ALA A 263 -8.21 2.53 31.89
C ALA A 263 -7.75 1.19 32.48
N ILE A 264 -8.40 0.08 32.13
CA ILE A 264 -8.03 -1.27 32.60
C ILE A 264 -6.61 -1.59 32.13
N ILE A 265 -6.31 -1.43 30.83
CA ILE A 265 -5.00 -1.72 30.28
C ILE A 265 -3.93 -0.92 31.00
N ARG A 266 -4.10 0.41 31.13
CA ARG A 266 -3.14 1.26 31.84
C ARG A 266 -2.96 0.88 33.30
N GLN A 267 -4.02 0.47 33.98
CA GLN A 267 -3.94 0.01 35.38
C GLN A 267 -3.02 -1.20 35.52
N HIS A 268 -3.03 -2.10 34.54
CA HIS A 268 -2.20 -3.32 34.57
C HIS A 268 -0.76 -3.10 34.13
N ILE A 269 -0.55 -2.25 33.10
CA ILE A 269 0.78 -2.11 32.49
C ILE A 269 1.62 -0.99 33.08
N PHE A 270 1.04 -0.09 33.90
CA PHE A 270 1.79 0.95 34.59
C PHE A 270 1.85 0.69 36.11
N GLU A 271 3.05 0.75 36.68
CA GLU A 271 3.28 0.71 38.11
C GLU A 271 3.88 2.06 38.56
N LYS A 272 3.20 2.78 39.47
CA LYS A 272 3.62 4.11 39.95
C LYS A 272 3.95 5.10 38.82
N GLY A 273 3.17 5.03 37.73
CA GLY A 273 3.34 5.90 36.56
C GLY A 273 4.42 5.46 35.56
N THR A 274 5.11 4.34 35.82
CA THR A 274 6.15 3.80 34.94
C THR A 274 5.62 2.57 34.21
N LEU A 275 5.86 2.49 32.91
CA LEU A 275 5.49 1.31 32.10
C LEU A 275 6.28 0.10 32.56
N ILE A 276 5.59 -1.01 32.77
CA ILE A 276 6.19 -2.28 33.15
C ILE A 276 6.97 -2.84 31.94
N VAL A 277 8.28 -3.02 32.10
CA VAL A 277 9.16 -3.55 31.05
C VAL A 277 8.72 -4.95 30.63
N ASP A 278 8.69 -5.20 29.32
CA ASP A 278 8.33 -6.48 28.73
C ASP A 278 6.95 -7.00 29.21
N TRP A 279 6.02 -6.09 29.49
CA TRP A 279 4.68 -6.45 29.96
C TRP A 279 3.95 -7.42 29.02
N PRO A 280 4.10 -7.37 27.68
CA PRO A 280 3.43 -8.31 26.76
C PRO A 280 3.87 -9.77 26.95
N LEU A 281 5.07 -9.99 27.52
CA LEU A 281 5.62 -11.33 27.80
C LEU A 281 5.24 -11.87 29.18
N LYS A 282 4.47 -11.09 29.95
CA LYS A 282 4.03 -11.50 31.30
C LYS A 282 2.64 -12.11 31.25
N ASP A 283 2.54 -13.39 30.93
CA ASP A 283 1.28 -14.13 30.73
C ASP A 283 0.26 -13.88 31.86
N ARG A 284 0.71 -13.87 33.13
CA ARG A 284 -0.18 -13.59 34.26
C ARG A 284 -0.80 -12.21 34.21
N LEU A 285 -0.02 -11.19 33.86
CA LEU A 285 -0.46 -9.81 33.78
C LEU A 285 -1.46 -9.65 32.63
N VAL A 286 -1.11 -10.18 31.47
CA VAL A 286 -1.97 -10.17 30.27
C VAL A 286 -3.27 -10.94 30.53
N GLY A 287 -3.19 -12.10 31.20
CA GLY A 287 -4.37 -12.88 31.57
C GLY A 287 -5.31 -12.15 32.52
N MET A 288 -4.78 -11.50 33.58
CA MET A 288 -5.59 -10.69 34.49
C MET A 288 -6.24 -9.50 33.78
N MET A 289 -5.51 -8.81 32.93
CA MET A 289 -6.03 -7.69 32.14
C MET A 289 -7.18 -8.13 31.22
N LYS A 290 -7.05 -9.28 30.56
CA LYS A 290 -8.11 -9.85 29.71
C LYS A 290 -9.36 -10.16 30.53
N LEU A 291 -9.20 -10.77 31.71
CA LEU A 291 -10.32 -11.07 32.62
C LEU A 291 -11.05 -9.80 33.08
N ASP A 292 -10.33 -8.75 33.46
CA ASP A 292 -10.96 -7.49 33.88
C ASP A 292 -11.73 -6.82 32.73
N ILE A 293 -11.25 -6.94 31.50
CA ILE A 293 -11.99 -6.44 30.31
C ILE A 293 -13.22 -7.32 30.07
N GLU A 294 -13.10 -8.66 30.16
CA GLU A 294 -14.22 -9.60 30.01
C GLU A 294 -15.33 -9.33 31.04
N ASP A 295 -14.97 -9.19 32.32
CA ASP A 295 -15.90 -8.87 33.40
C ASP A 295 -16.66 -7.57 33.10
N TYR A 296 -15.96 -6.53 32.64
CA TYR A 296 -16.60 -5.28 32.24
C TYR A 296 -17.56 -5.48 31.05
N LEU A 297 -17.17 -6.20 30.02
CA LEU A 297 -18.02 -6.48 28.86
C LEU A 297 -19.26 -7.28 29.23
N ILE A 298 -19.15 -8.21 30.18
CA ILE A 298 -20.29 -9.01 30.66
C ILE A 298 -21.23 -8.14 31.48
N ASP A 299 -20.73 -7.42 32.48
CA ASP A 299 -21.55 -6.77 33.48
C ASP A 299 -22.09 -5.42 33.01
N GLU A 300 -21.21 -4.58 32.45
CA GLU A 300 -21.57 -3.19 32.11
C GLU A 300 -22.01 -3.01 30.65
N VAL A 301 -21.78 -4.01 29.79
CA VAL A 301 -22.22 -3.95 28.39
C VAL A 301 -23.30 -4.99 28.12
N LYS A 302 -22.97 -6.28 28.14
CA LYS A 302 -23.89 -7.36 27.75
C LYS A 302 -25.13 -7.38 28.65
N ARG A 303 -24.98 -7.40 29.96
CA ARG A 303 -26.12 -7.47 30.91
C ARG A 303 -26.90 -6.13 30.98
N LYS A 304 -26.19 -5.02 31.03
CA LYS A 304 -26.81 -3.68 31.15
C LYS A 304 -27.69 -3.34 29.97
N TYR A 305 -27.30 -3.70 28.76
CA TYR A 305 -28.02 -3.39 27.52
C TYR A 305 -28.78 -4.58 26.95
N ASP A 306 -28.82 -5.72 27.66
CA ASP A 306 -29.45 -6.99 27.21
C ASP A 306 -29.02 -7.42 25.80
N LEU A 307 -27.70 -7.48 25.58
CA LEU A 307 -27.15 -7.77 24.28
C LEU A 307 -26.94 -9.27 24.06
N SER A 308 -27.18 -9.72 22.84
CA SER A 308 -26.92 -11.10 22.41
C SER A 308 -25.44 -11.33 22.03
N MET A 309 -24.49 -10.72 22.77
CA MET A 309 -23.06 -10.94 22.58
C MET A 309 -22.66 -12.34 22.98
N THR A 310 -21.92 -13.02 22.12
CA THR A 310 -21.27 -14.31 22.40
C THR A 310 -19.92 -14.11 23.09
N PHE A 311 -19.31 -15.21 23.60
CA PHE A 311 -17.94 -15.15 24.07
C PHE A 311 -16.96 -14.82 22.93
N ASP A 312 -17.18 -15.36 21.72
CA ASP A 312 -16.37 -15.04 20.54
C ASP A 312 -16.40 -13.54 20.19
N ASP A 313 -17.53 -12.87 20.35
CA ASP A 313 -17.66 -11.42 20.14
C ASP A 313 -16.85 -10.63 21.18
N MET A 314 -16.84 -11.08 22.43
CA MET A 314 -16.06 -10.46 23.50
C MET A 314 -14.56 -10.70 23.31
N ASP A 315 -14.17 -11.94 22.98
CA ASP A 315 -12.77 -12.30 22.69
C ASP A 315 -12.23 -11.49 21.50
N ALA A 316 -13.05 -11.24 20.48
CA ALA A 316 -12.67 -10.40 19.36
C ALA A 316 -12.34 -8.96 19.77
N ILE A 317 -13.03 -8.40 20.79
CA ILE A 317 -12.69 -7.09 21.35
C ILE A 317 -11.42 -7.20 22.22
N ILE A 318 -11.37 -8.17 23.11
CA ILE A 318 -10.32 -8.33 24.13
C ILE A 318 -8.96 -8.56 23.47
N ASP A 319 -8.87 -9.55 22.57
CA ASP A 319 -7.62 -9.93 21.95
C ASP A 319 -7.07 -8.79 21.08
N ARG A 320 -7.93 -8.17 20.27
CA ARG A 320 -7.53 -7.04 19.43
C ARG A 320 -7.15 -5.81 20.27
N ALA A 321 -7.81 -5.57 21.40
CA ALA A 321 -7.43 -4.48 22.30
C ALA A 321 -6.04 -4.69 22.91
N VAL A 322 -5.71 -5.92 23.30
CA VAL A 322 -4.37 -6.29 23.79
C VAL A 322 -3.32 -6.12 22.70
N ASP A 323 -3.61 -6.55 21.46
CA ASP A 323 -2.70 -6.39 20.32
C ASP A 323 -2.43 -4.91 20.03
N VAL A 324 -3.46 -4.07 20.03
CA VAL A 324 -3.33 -2.61 19.89
C VAL A 324 -2.50 -2.02 21.03
N ALA A 325 -2.75 -2.44 22.29
CA ALA A 325 -1.96 -1.98 23.42
C ALA A 325 -0.47 -2.29 23.27
N GLN A 326 -0.12 -3.46 22.75
CA GLN A 326 1.27 -3.84 22.47
C GLN A 326 1.95 -2.94 21.43
N LYS A 327 1.20 -2.28 20.55
CA LYS A 327 1.75 -1.33 19.58
C LYS A 327 1.96 0.06 20.18
N TRP A 328 1.05 0.51 21.06
CA TRP A 328 1.08 1.87 21.62
C TRP A 328 1.89 1.99 22.90
N PHE A 329 2.00 0.93 23.69
CA PHE A 329 2.69 0.93 24.99
C PHE A 329 3.93 0.03 24.95
N ARG A 330 4.99 0.52 24.33
CA ARG A 330 6.30 -0.13 24.21
C ARG A 330 7.34 0.56 25.04
#